data_569060867ff560877560316f82d2ad37
#
_entry.id   569060867ff560877560316f82d2ad37
#
_cell.length_a   1.000
_cell.length_b   1.000
_cell.length_c   1.000
_cell.angle_alpha   90.00
_cell.angle_beta   90.00
_cell.angle_gamma   90.00
#
_symmetry.space_group_name_H-M   'P 1'
#
loop_
_entity.id
_entity.type
_entity.pdbx_description
1 polymer ?
#
loop_
_entity_poly.entity_id
_entity_poly.type
_entity_poly.pdbx_seq_one_letter_code
_entity_poly.pdbx_strand_id
1 'polypeptide(L)'
;MQFIVLDMEWNQPWPGTYAAKRVLPVKIRGEVIQIGAVRLTDRQIVGDEFQVLIKPKVYRKLNKKVSSLTGIKDAQLAQYGIPFPEAMEQFRDWCGEDCVFLTWGFDDIGILKENMALHGLNGDWSTDGIMPR
;
A
#
# COMPACT_ATOMS: atom_id res chain seq x y z
N MET A 1 -18.06 15.16 0.70
CA MET A 1 -16.65 14.80 0.41
C MET A 1 -15.98 14.24 1.65
N GLN A 2 -15.25 13.16 1.50
CA GLN A 2 -14.56 12.50 2.59
C GLN A 2 -13.06 12.58 2.39
N PHE A 3 -12.33 12.68 3.49
CA PHE A 3 -10.88 12.62 3.47
C PHE A 3 -10.43 11.27 4.00
N ILE A 4 -9.58 10.62 3.25
CA ILE A 4 -8.99 9.33 3.61
C ILE A 4 -7.50 9.57 3.88
N VAL A 5 -7.09 9.41 5.14
CA VAL A 5 -5.68 9.47 5.50
C VAL A 5 -5.10 8.09 5.25
N LEU A 6 -4.23 8.00 4.26
CA LEU A 6 -3.65 6.73 3.79
C LEU A 6 -2.24 6.58 4.35
N ASP A 7 -1.98 5.42 4.93
CA ASP A 7 -0.66 5.04 5.40
C ASP A 7 -0.38 3.62 4.92
N MET A 8 0.79 3.42 4.31
CA MET A 8 1.16 2.12 3.77
C MET A 8 2.53 1.72 4.24
N GLU A 9 2.74 0.42 4.29
CA GLU A 9 4.06 -0.15 4.48
C GLU A 9 4.45 -0.94 3.25
N TRP A 10 5.73 -0.85 2.86
CA TRP A 10 6.24 -1.60 1.73
C TRP A 10 7.59 -2.22 2.04
N ASN A 11 7.87 -3.31 1.34
CA ASN A 11 9.10 -4.06 1.48
C ASN A 11 10.03 -3.80 0.30
N GLN A 12 11.32 -3.70 0.60
CA GLN A 12 12.37 -3.59 -0.40
C GLN A 12 13.44 -4.62 -0.08
N PRO A 13 14.01 -5.29 -1.10
CA PRO A 13 15.12 -6.21 -0.84
C PRO A 13 16.38 -5.44 -0.46
N TRP A 14 17.31 -6.10 0.23
CA TRP A 14 18.60 -5.51 0.50
C TRP A 14 19.33 -5.21 -0.81
N PRO A 15 19.98 -4.04 -0.94
CA PRO A 15 20.82 -3.76 -2.11
C PRO A 15 21.91 -4.83 -2.30
N GLY A 16 22.18 -5.16 -3.55
CA GLY A 16 23.21 -6.15 -3.90
C GLY A 16 22.76 -7.60 -3.83
N THR A 17 21.56 -7.88 -3.33
CA THR A 17 21.03 -9.24 -3.30
C THR A 17 20.45 -9.65 -4.66
N TYR A 18 20.30 -10.96 -4.86
CA TYR A 18 19.64 -11.47 -6.07
C TYR A 18 18.25 -10.87 -6.26
N ALA A 19 17.48 -10.76 -5.18
CA ALA A 19 16.14 -10.17 -5.24
C ALA A 19 16.18 -8.72 -5.72
N ALA A 20 17.16 -7.93 -5.26
CA ALA A 20 17.29 -6.53 -5.66
C ALA A 20 17.69 -6.38 -7.13
N LYS A 21 18.37 -7.39 -7.71
CA LYS A 21 18.85 -7.37 -9.10
C LYS A 21 17.80 -7.93 -10.08
N ARG A 22 16.72 -8.46 -9.56
CA ARG A 22 15.71 -9.11 -10.38
C ARG A 22 15.02 -8.10 -11.28
N VAL A 23 14.89 -8.43 -12.56
CA VAL A 23 14.17 -7.60 -13.54
C VAL A 23 12.69 -7.94 -13.47
N LEU A 24 11.85 -6.94 -13.27
CA LEU A 24 10.40 -7.09 -13.19
C LEU A 24 9.74 -6.49 -14.43
N PRO A 25 8.55 -6.99 -14.82
CA PRO A 25 7.82 -6.42 -15.96
C PRO A 25 7.42 -4.96 -15.72
N VAL A 26 7.21 -4.57 -14.47
CA VAL A 26 6.98 -3.19 -14.06
C VAL A 26 7.94 -2.88 -12.94
N LYS A 27 8.66 -1.77 -13.06
CA LYS A 27 9.59 -1.36 -12.02
C LYS A 27 8.85 -0.82 -10.81
N ILE A 28 9.14 -1.36 -9.62
CA ILE A 28 8.56 -0.89 -8.37
C ILE A 28 9.67 -0.48 -7.41
N ARG A 29 9.45 0.61 -6.68
CA ARG A 29 10.39 1.06 -5.63
C ARG A 29 10.27 0.22 -4.37
N GLY A 30 9.13 -0.37 -4.16
CA GLY A 30 8.87 -1.29 -3.05
C GLY A 30 7.58 -2.03 -3.29
N GLU A 31 7.43 -3.18 -2.64
CA GLU A 31 6.20 -3.98 -2.73
C GLU A 31 5.34 -3.72 -1.51
N VAL A 32 4.11 -3.25 -1.72
CA VAL A 32 3.19 -2.91 -0.64
C VAL A 32 2.78 -4.17 0.13
N ILE A 33 2.94 -4.15 1.44
CA ILE A 33 2.62 -5.26 2.33
C ILE A 33 1.50 -4.93 3.32
N GLN A 34 1.15 -3.65 3.47
CA GLN A 34 0.04 -3.23 4.33
C GLN A 34 -0.54 -1.94 3.80
N ILE A 35 -1.86 -1.87 3.80
CA ILE A 35 -2.59 -0.62 3.57
C ILE A 35 -3.38 -0.34 4.83
N GLY A 36 -3.15 0.84 5.41
CA GLY A 36 -3.92 1.36 6.52
C GLY A 36 -4.54 2.68 6.13
N ALA A 37 -5.75 2.94 6.58
CA ALA A 37 -6.42 4.19 6.27
C ALA A 37 -7.42 4.55 7.36
N VAL A 38 -7.63 5.85 7.49
CA VAL A 38 -8.59 6.41 8.45
C VAL A 38 -9.48 7.38 7.69
N ARG A 39 -10.76 7.32 7.94
CA ARG A 39 -11.73 8.23 7.34
C ARG A 39 -11.95 9.43 8.24
N LEU A 40 -11.79 10.64 7.68
CA LEU A 40 -12.09 11.87 8.37
C LEU A 40 -13.38 12.45 7.81
N THR A 41 -14.26 12.93 8.70
CA THR A 41 -15.45 13.64 8.30
C THR A 41 -15.11 15.11 8.00
N ASP A 42 -16.09 15.86 7.50
CA ASP A 42 -15.93 17.29 7.24
C ASP A 42 -15.51 18.08 8.48
N ARG A 43 -15.77 17.53 9.67
CA ARG A 43 -15.38 18.15 10.95
C ARG A 43 -14.04 17.62 11.47
N GLN A 44 -13.32 16.88 10.65
CA GLN A 44 -12.04 16.25 11.01
C GLN A 44 -12.16 15.26 12.18
N ILE A 45 -13.34 14.70 12.35
CA ILE A 45 -13.58 13.65 13.34
C ILE A 45 -13.16 12.32 12.71
N VAL A 46 -12.33 11.56 13.44
CA VAL A 46 -11.93 10.23 12.98
C VAL A 46 -13.16 9.33 12.97
N GLY A 47 -13.47 8.79 11.78
CA GLY A 47 -14.54 7.82 11.62
C GLY A 47 -14.02 6.39 11.71
N ASP A 48 -14.38 5.58 10.72
CA ASP A 48 -13.91 4.20 10.66
C ASP A 48 -12.50 4.08 10.12
N GLU A 49 -11.90 2.92 10.33
CA GLU A 49 -10.56 2.58 9.91
C GLU A 49 -10.57 1.39 8.97
N PHE A 50 -9.59 1.34 8.11
CA PHE A 50 -9.35 0.20 7.23
C PHE A 50 -7.92 -0.28 7.42
N GLN A 51 -7.73 -1.59 7.45
CA GLN A 51 -6.40 -2.17 7.52
C GLN A 51 -6.40 -3.53 6.84
N VAL A 52 -5.38 -3.76 6.01
CA VAL A 52 -5.23 -5.05 5.33
C VAL A 52 -3.76 -5.37 5.18
N LEU A 53 -3.40 -6.63 5.44
CA LEU A 53 -2.07 -7.15 5.15
C LEU A 53 -2.09 -7.80 3.77
N ILE A 54 -1.01 -7.62 3.02
CA ILE A 54 -0.90 -8.08 1.65
C ILE A 54 0.21 -9.12 1.56
N LYS A 55 -0.13 -10.28 1.02
CA LYS A 55 0.84 -11.34 0.79
C LYS A 55 1.76 -10.94 -0.36
N PRO A 56 3.09 -10.87 -0.15
CA PRO A 56 3.99 -10.45 -1.21
C PRO A 56 4.07 -11.48 -2.32
N LYS A 57 4.13 -10.99 -3.55
CA LYS A 57 4.27 -11.80 -4.76
C LYS A 57 5.71 -11.83 -5.25
N VAL A 58 6.41 -10.72 -5.10
CA VAL A 58 7.75 -10.52 -5.69
C VAL A 58 8.86 -10.68 -4.65
N TYR A 59 8.83 -9.87 -3.61
CA TYR A 59 9.82 -9.91 -2.53
C TYR A 59 9.24 -10.66 -1.34
N ARG A 60 9.27 -11.97 -1.41
CA ARG A 60 8.56 -12.84 -0.47
C ARG A 60 9.11 -12.79 0.95
N LYS A 61 10.37 -12.44 1.09
CA LYS A 61 11.01 -12.33 2.40
C LYS A 61 11.13 -10.87 2.78
N LEU A 62 10.67 -10.52 3.98
CA LEU A 62 10.79 -9.16 4.47
C LEU A 62 12.25 -8.82 4.77
N ASN A 63 12.67 -7.63 4.34
CA ASN A 63 13.90 -7.01 4.77
C ASN A 63 13.82 -6.84 6.30
N LYS A 64 14.86 -7.22 7.02
CA LYS A 64 14.88 -7.17 8.49
C LYS A 64 14.61 -5.77 9.03
N LYS A 65 15.11 -4.74 8.34
CA LYS A 65 14.87 -3.35 8.72
C LYS A 65 13.39 -2.99 8.59
N VAL A 66 12.75 -3.43 7.51
CA VAL A 66 11.32 -3.20 7.29
C VAL A 66 10.52 -3.89 8.40
N SER A 67 10.82 -5.16 8.68
CA SER A 67 10.13 -5.90 9.73
C SER A 67 10.32 -5.24 11.09
N SER A 68 11.52 -4.75 11.40
CA SER A 68 11.81 -4.07 12.65
C SER A 68 11.05 -2.76 12.80
N LEU A 69 10.99 -1.96 11.73
CA LEU A 69 10.33 -0.65 11.75
C LEU A 69 8.82 -0.75 11.78
N THR A 70 8.24 -1.73 11.08
CA THR A 70 6.79 -1.87 10.95
C THR A 70 6.18 -2.79 11.99
N GLY A 71 6.97 -3.68 12.55
CA GLY A 71 6.49 -4.75 13.42
C GLY A 71 5.84 -5.91 12.68
N ILE A 72 5.84 -5.88 11.35
CA ILE A 72 5.23 -6.94 10.54
C ILE A 72 6.23 -8.06 10.35
N LYS A 73 5.77 -9.31 10.53
CA LYS A 73 6.58 -10.52 10.40
C LYS A 73 6.17 -11.32 9.18
N ASP A 74 7.13 -12.05 8.60
CA ASP A 74 6.84 -12.96 7.47
C ASP A 74 5.69 -13.92 7.80
N ALA A 75 5.65 -14.44 9.01
CA ALA A 75 4.60 -15.36 9.44
C ALA A 75 3.21 -14.71 9.41
N GLN A 76 3.12 -13.43 9.77
CA GLN A 76 1.85 -12.70 9.72
C GLN A 76 1.35 -12.53 8.29
N LEU A 77 2.25 -12.18 7.37
CA LEU A 77 1.89 -12.05 5.97
C LEU A 77 1.46 -13.38 5.36
N ALA A 78 2.13 -14.47 5.75
CA ALA A 78 1.76 -15.80 5.27
C ALA A 78 0.39 -16.23 5.79
N GLN A 79 0.06 -15.89 7.04
CA GLN A 79 -1.18 -16.32 7.67
C GLN A 79 -2.37 -15.41 7.35
N TYR A 80 -2.16 -14.09 7.38
CA TYR A 80 -3.26 -13.12 7.27
C TYR A 80 -3.23 -12.29 6.00
N GLY A 81 -2.11 -12.30 5.25
CA GLY A 81 -2.01 -11.54 4.02
C GLY A 81 -2.91 -12.08 2.93
N ILE A 82 -3.46 -11.18 2.13
CA ILE A 82 -4.27 -11.53 0.96
C ILE A 82 -3.58 -11.00 -0.31
N PRO A 83 -3.95 -11.51 -1.49
CA PRO A 83 -3.36 -11.00 -2.73
C PRO A 83 -3.62 -9.52 -2.91
N PHE A 84 -2.67 -8.82 -3.49
CA PHE A 84 -2.77 -7.37 -3.70
C PHE A 84 -4.03 -6.95 -4.45
N PRO A 85 -4.43 -7.61 -5.56
CA PRO A 85 -5.66 -7.22 -6.26
C PRO A 85 -6.90 -7.30 -5.38
N GLU A 86 -6.99 -8.34 -4.54
CA GLU A 86 -8.11 -8.49 -3.60
C GLU A 86 -8.09 -7.39 -2.54
N ALA A 87 -6.91 -7.06 -2.02
CA ALA A 87 -6.74 -5.97 -1.05
C ALA A 87 -7.19 -4.64 -1.64
N MET A 88 -6.82 -4.36 -2.90
CA MET A 88 -7.22 -3.14 -3.58
C MET A 88 -8.72 -3.07 -3.82
N GLU A 89 -9.35 -4.18 -4.14
CA GLU A 89 -10.80 -4.22 -4.29
C GLU A 89 -11.49 -3.89 -2.97
N GLN A 90 -11.04 -4.50 -1.87
CA GLN A 90 -11.57 -4.19 -0.55
C GLN A 90 -11.34 -2.72 -0.17
N PHE A 91 -10.17 -2.18 -0.47
CA PHE A 91 -9.85 -0.79 -0.16
C PHE A 91 -10.73 0.18 -0.95
N ARG A 92 -10.90 -0.07 -2.25
CA ARG A 92 -11.78 0.77 -3.09
C ARG A 92 -13.22 0.75 -2.60
N ASP A 93 -13.72 -0.43 -2.24
CA ASP A 93 -15.08 -0.57 -1.72
C ASP A 93 -15.23 0.21 -0.40
N TRP A 94 -14.22 0.14 0.46
CA TRP A 94 -14.24 0.88 1.71
C TRP A 94 -14.18 2.40 1.49
N CYS A 95 -13.36 2.86 0.56
CA CYS A 95 -13.24 4.29 0.26
C CYS A 95 -14.54 4.87 -0.30
N GLY A 96 -15.25 4.11 -1.11
CA GLY A 96 -16.42 4.60 -1.83
C GLY A 96 -16.02 5.59 -2.92
N GLU A 97 -16.96 6.42 -3.31
CA GLU A 97 -16.75 7.47 -4.28
C GLU A 97 -16.59 8.81 -3.57
N ASP A 98 -16.12 9.82 -4.27
CA ASP A 98 -16.01 11.19 -3.78
C ASP A 98 -15.15 11.31 -2.52
N CYS A 99 -13.94 10.80 -2.59
CA CYS A 99 -12.96 10.92 -1.51
C CYS A 99 -11.68 11.58 -1.98
N VAL A 100 -10.99 12.23 -1.04
CA VAL A 100 -9.68 12.84 -1.24
C VAL A 100 -8.68 12.11 -0.35
N PHE A 101 -7.55 11.72 -0.94
CA PHE A 101 -6.51 11.02 -0.20
C PHE A 101 -5.47 11.99 0.34
N LEU A 102 -5.12 11.80 1.60
CA LEU A 102 -4.06 12.53 2.29
C LEU A 102 -2.97 11.51 2.65
N THR A 103 -1.73 11.83 2.34
CA THR A 103 -0.59 10.99 2.69
C THR A 103 0.48 11.80 3.40
N TRP A 104 1.33 11.14 4.18
CA TRP A 104 2.42 11.81 4.87
C TRP A 104 3.60 12.12 3.96
N GLY A 105 3.80 11.35 2.90
CA GLY A 105 4.91 11.51 1.99
C GLY A 105 4.47 11.70 0.55
N PHE A 106 5.40 12.12 -0.29
CA PHE A 106 5.14 12.29 -1.71
C PHE A 106 5.20 10.98 -2.48
N ASP A 107 5.80 9.94 -1.90
CA ASP A 107 6.06 8.69 -2.60
C ASP A 107 4.95 7.66 -2.48
N ASP A 108 4.10 7.77 -1.45
CA ASP A 108 3.09 6.75 -1.13
C ASP A 108 2.20 6.43 -2.33
N ILE A 109 1.64 7.45 -2.96
CA ILE A 109 0.72 7.25 -4.09
C ILE A 109 1.47 6.70 -5.31
N GLY A 110 2.68 7.18 -5.56
CA GLY A 110 3.50 6.66 -6.66
C GLY A 110 3.81 5.19 -6.48
N ILE A 111 4.17 4.78 -5.27
CA ILE A 111 4.45 3.38 -4.95
C ILE A 111 3.18 2.54 -5.09
N LEU A 112 2.04 3.04 -4.62
CA LEU A 112 0.77 2.34 -4.78
C LEU A 112 0.45 2.11 -6.26
N LYS A 113 0.60 3.14 -7.09
CA LYS A 113 0.35 3.03 -8.53
C LYS A 113 1.31 2.06 -9.22
N GLU A 114 2.58 2.04 -8.82
CA GLU A 114 3.55 1.08 -9.34
C GLU A 114 3.11 -0.35 -9.04
N ASN A 115 2.64 -0.59 -7.81
CA ASN A 115 2.13 -1.91 -7.42
C ASN A 115 0.86 -2.26 -8.20
N MET A 116 -0.04 -1.31 -8.41
CA MET A 116 -1.24 -1.53 -9.21
C MET A 116 -0.86 -1.91 -10.64
N ALA A 117 0.09 -1.21 -11.25
CA ALA A 117 0.57 -1.51 -12.60
C ALA A 117 1.20 -2.90 -12.67
N LEU A 118 1.98 -3.29 -11.66
CA LEU A 118 2.59 -4.62 -11.59
C LEU A 118 1.54 -5.73 -11.65
N HIS A 119 0.38 -5.49 -11.06
CA HIS A 119 -0.73 -6.45 -11.03
C HIS A 119 -1.75 -6.23 -12.15
N GLY A 120 -1.45 -5.34 -13.11
CA GLY A 120 -2.35 -5.08 -14.23
C GLY A 120 -3.61 -4.31 -13.87
N LEU A 121 -3.59 -3.56 -12.78
CA LEU A 121 -4.74 -2.79 -12.33
C LEU A 121 -4.67 -1.35 -12.82
N ASN A 122 -5.85 -0.75 -13.08
CA ASN A 122 -5.94 0.64 -13.48
C ASN A 122 -5.87 1.55 -12.25
N GLY A 123 -4.88 2.44 -12.22
CA GLY A 123 -4.65 3.35 -11.11
C GLY A 123 -5.35 4.70 -11.21
N ASP A 124 -6.18 4.91 -12.21
CA ASP A 124 -6.75 6.23 -12.49
C ASP A 124 -7.62 6.76 -11.34
N TRP A 125 -8.34 5.87 -10.65
CA TRP A 125 -9.22 6.28 -9.56
C TRP A 125 -8.47 6.95 -8.40
N SER A 126 -7.17 6.71 -8.27
CA SER A 126 -6.35 7.24 -7.18
C SER A 126 -5.60 8.51 -7.56
N THR A 127 -5.82 9.06 -8.77
CA THR A 127 -5.08 10.24 -9.22
C THR A 127 -5.70 11.55 -8.79
N ASP A 128 -7.02 11.62 -8.72
CA ASP A 128 -7.72 12.84 -8.41
C ASP A 128 -7.78 13.07 -6.89
N GLY A 129 -7.55 14.30 -6.48
CA GLY A 129 -7.70 14.69 -5.11
C GLY A 129 -6.61 14.20 -4.15
N ILE A 130 -5.45 13.85 -4.66
CA ILE A 130 -4.33 13.41 -3.82
C ILE A 130 -3.60 14.62 -3.27
N MET A 131 -3.43 14.64 -1.95
CA MET A 131 -2.74 15.72 -1.26
C MET A 131 -1.62 15.15 -0.40
N PRO A 132 -0.35 15.29 -0.84
CA PRO A 132 0.79 14.84 -0.03
C PRO A 132 0.94 15.69 1.23
N ARG A 133 1.46 15.07 2.25
CA ARG A 133 1.76 15.71 3.52
C ARG A 133 3.21 16.05 3.64
#